data_6f0e50d2184c5d745c80875f1082680d
#
_entry.id   6f0e50d2184c5d745c80875f1082680d
#
_cell.length_a   1.000
_cell.length_b   1.000
_cell.length_c   1.000
_cell.angle_alpha   90.00
_cell.angle_beta   90.00
_cell.angle_gamma   90.00
#
_symmetry.space_group_name_H-M   'P 1'
#
loop_
_entity.id
_entity.type
_entity.pdbx_description
1 polymer ?
#
loop_
_entity_poly.entity_id
_entity_poly.type
_entity_poly.pdbx_seq_one_letter_code
_entity_poly.pdbx_strand_id
1 'polypeptide(L)'
;MKTLAKVGVLVASMCLVLPAVLNAAEKKEPAGEKLFQQHCAACHPGGGNIIKPAMTLHKKDLDAHGVKTAKDIVGKMRNPGPGMTRFDAKTVSDKDAQEIAEYILKTFK
;
A
#
# COMPACT_ATOMS: atom_id res chain seq x y z
N MET A 1 -10.49 -83.34 -7.90
CA MET A 1 -10.87 -82.46 -6.79
C MET A 1 -10.37 -81.04 -7.13
N LYS A 2 -11.30 -80.13 -7.32
CA LYS A 2 -11.02 -78.81 -7.84
C LYS A 2 -10.96 -77.84 -6.71
N THR A 3 -9.82 -77.28 -6.42
CA THR A 3 -9.65 -76.20 -5.48
C THR A 3 -9.71 -74.86 -6.22
N LEU A 4 -10.76 -74.14 -6.01
CA LEU A 4 -10.95 -72.77 -6.52
C LEU A 4 -10.17 -71.82 -5.64
N ALA A 5 -9.08 -71.27 -6.22
CA ALA A 5 -8.40 -70.12 -5.63
C ALA A 5 -9.19 -68.84 -5.82
N LYS A 6 -9.68 -68.25 -4.75
CA LYS A 6 -10.29 -66.93 -4.76
C LYS A 6 -9.17 -65.87 -4.83
N VAL A 7 -9.07 -65.27 -5.98
CA VAL A 7 -8.23 -64.08 -6.16
C VAL A 7 -8.95 -62.88 -5.54
N GLY A 8 -8.50 -62.44 -4.42
CA GLY A 8 -8.99 -61.18 -3.79
C GLY A 8 -8.38 -59.98 -4.49
N VAL A 9 -9.20 -59.21 -5.18
CA VAL A 9 -8.79 -57.96 -5.76
C VAL A 9 -8.80 -56.91 -4.63
N LEU A 10 -7.60 -56.54 -4.17
CA LEU A 10 -7.42 -55.38 -3.30
C LEU A 10 -7.50 -54.12 -4.16
N VAL A 11 -8.65 -53.45 -4.08
CA VAL A 11 -8.78 -52.11 -4.63
C VAL A 11 -8.12 -51.14 -3.65
N ALA A 12 -6.88 -50.77 -3.94
CA ALA A 12 -6.21 -49.70 -3.24
C ALA A 12 -6.88 -48.36 -3.64
N SER A 13 -7.72 -47.87 -2.77
CA SER A 13 -8.29 -46.51 -2.89
C SER A 13 -7.18 -45.51 -2.65
N MET A 14 -6.61 -45.01 -3.71
CA MET A 14 -5.60 -43.96 -3.70
C MET A 14 -6.33 -42.62 -3.53
N CYS A 15 -6.49 -42.19 -2.28
CA CYS A 15 -6.95 -40.84 -1.97
C CYS A 15 -5.93 -39.85 -2.51
N LEU A 16 -6.21 -39.26 -3.66
CA LEU A 16 -5.52 -38.06 -4.14
C LEU A 16 -5.87 -36.90 -3.21
N VAL A 17 -5.01 -36.66 -2.23
CA VAL A 17 -5.03 -35.41 -1.47
C VAL A 17 -4.44 -34.35 -2.40
N LEU A 18 -5.31 -33.61 -3.07
CA LEU A 18 -4.89 -32.37 -3.73
C LEU A 18 -4.46 -31.39 -2.61
N PRO A 19 -3.24 -30.86 -2.67
CA PRO A 19 -2.90 -29.72 -1.83
C PRO A 19 -3.79 -28.56 -2.27
N ALA A 20 -4.68 -28.14 -1.41
CA ALA A 20 -5.36 -26.85 -1.56
C ALA A 20 -4.26 -25.79 -1.54
N VAL A 21 -3.90 -25.27 -2.70
CA VAL A 21 -3.06 -24.09 -2.80
C VAL A 21 -3.92 -22.95 -2.27
N LEU A 22 -3.78 -22.65 -0.98
CA LEU A 22 -4.27 -21.42 -0.42
C LEU A 22 -3.51 -20.29 -1.09
N ASN A 23 -4.08 -19.78 -2.18
CA ASN A 23 -3.70 -18.48 -2.70
C ASN A 23 -4.15 -17.46 -1.64
N ALA A 24 -3.28 -17.23 -0.66
CA ALA A 24 -3.36 -16.02 0.12
C ALA A 24 -3.17 -14.89 -0.89
N ALA A 25 -4.28 -14.21 -1.24
CA ALA A 25 -4.21 -12.97 -1.96
C ALA A 25 -3.35 -12.04 -1.09
N GLU A 26 -2.07 -11.88 -1.44
CA GLU A 26 -1.24 -10.86 -0.89
C GLU A 26 -1.99 -9.55 -1.15
N LYS A 27 -2.47 -8.89 -0.09
CA LYS A 27 -2.92 -7.53 -0.15
C LYS A 27 -1.72 -6.73 -0.61
N LYS A 28 -1.61 -6.52 -1.91
CA LYS A 28 -0.59 -5.65 -2.46
C LYS A 28 -0.82 -4.27 -1.86
N GLU A 29 0.11 -3.86 -1.02
CA GLU A 29 0.13 -2.53 -0.43
C GLU A 29 -0.05 -1.49 -1.55
N PRO A 30 -0.99 -0.54 -1.43
CA PRO A 30 -1.16 0.49 -2.43
C PRO A 30 0.16 1.20 -2.71
N ALA A 31 0.48 1.42 -3.97
CA ALA A 31 1.75 2.05 -4.35
C ALA A 31 1.97 3.40 -3.64
N GLY A 32 0.91 4.18 -3.46
CA GLY A 32 0.95 5.45 -2.73
C GLY A 32 1.35 5.30 -1.27
N GLU A 33 0.91 4.26 -0.58
CA GLU A 33 1.31 3.98 0.81
C GLU A 33 2.81 3.68 0.92
N LYS A 34 3.29 2.78 0.10
CA LYS A 34 4.71 2.42 0.07
C LYS A 34 5.60 3.62 -0.24
N LEU A 35 5.23 4.43 -1.22
CA LEU A 35 5.94 5.65 -1.58
C LEU A 35 5.88 6.70 -0.47
N PHE A 36 4.75 6.83 0.21
CA PHE A 36 4.60 7.70 1.37
C PHE A 36 5.55 7.27 2.51
N GLN A 37 5.60 5.99 2.84
CA GLN A 37 6.52 5.49 3.85
C GLN A 37 7.98 5.76 3.48
N GLN A 38 8.31 5.63 2.21
CA GLN A 38 9.67 5.82 1.72
C GLN A 38 10.12 7.28 1.74
N HIS A 39 9.25 8.23 1.37
CA HIS A 39 9.62 9.62 1.09
C HIS A 39 9.07 10.63 2.09
N CYS A 40 7.99 10.32 2.79
CA CYS A 40 7.22 11.30 3.55
C CYS A 40 7.13 11.00 5.04
N ALA A 41 7.06 9.73 5.43
CA ALA A 41 6.76 9.32 6.79
C ALA A 41 7.79 9.76 7.82
N ALA A 42 9.05 9.97 7.44
CA ALA A 42 10.09 10.46 8.36
C ALA A 42 9.73 11.81 8.99
N CYS A 43 9.12 12.72 8.22
CA CYS A 43 8.66 14.01 8.70
C CYS A 43 7.14 14.06 8.96
N HIS A 44 6.38 13.17 8.33
CA HIS A 44 4.92 13.08 8.45
C HIS A 44 4.45 11.74 9.02
N PRO A 45 4.95 11.30 10.19
CA PRO A 45 4.55 10.04 10.78
C PRO A 45 3.05 10.06 11.10
N GLY A 46 2.31 9.04 10.61
CA GLY A 46 0.86 8.98 10.82
C GLY A 46 0.08 10.15 10.21
N GLY A 47 0.63 10.85 9.22
CA GLY A 47 0.05 12.06 8.65
C GLY A 47 0.30 13.34 9.46
N GLY A 48 1.11 13.26 10.51
CA GLY A 48 1.50 14.42 11.33
C GLY A 48 2.54 15.31 10.64
N ASN A 49 3.20 16.13 11.42
CA ASN A 49 4.32 16.96 10.99
C ASN A 49 5.22 17.23 12.21
N ILE A 50 6.43 16.67 12.20
CA ILE A 50 7.35 16.79 13.32
C ILE A 50 7.99 18.17 13.43
N ILE A 51 8.04 18.94 12.34
CA ILE A 51 8.66 20.27 12.31
C ILE A 51 7.63 21.36 12.63
N LYS A 52 6.43 21.24 12.09
CA LYS A 52 5.32 22.17 12.29
C LYS A 52 4.05 21.41 12.71
N PRO A 53 3.90 21.07 14.00
CA PRO A 53 2.80 20.21 14.47
C PRO A 53 1.38 20.74 14.14
N ALA A 54 1.22 22.01 13.89
CA ALA A 54 -0.05 22.61 13.48
C ALA A 54 -0.35 22.48 11.97
N MET A 55 0.60 21.98 11.18
CA MET A 55 0.49 21.84 9.73
C MET A 55 0.58 20.36 9.33
N THR A 56 -0.39 19.58 9.75
CA THR A 56 -0.42 18.15 9.47
C THR A 56 -0.98 17.85 8.06
N LEU A 57 -0.91 16.58 7.66
CA LEU A 57 -1.53 16.09 6.43
C LEU A 57 -3.00 15.68 6.64
N HIS A 58 -3.55 15.88 7.83
CA HIS A 58 -4.97 15.63 8.06
C HIS A 58 -5.83 16.63 7.30
N LYS A 59 -6.96 16.14 6.81
CA LYS A 59 -7.86 16.93 5.95
C LYS A 59 -8.19 18.31 6.51
N LYS A 60 -8.46 18.39 7.80
CA LYS A 60 -8.77 19.66 8.48
C LYS A 60 -7.65 20.70 8.29
N ASP A 61 -6.41 20.28 8.50
CA ASP A 61 -5.26 21.17 8.40
C ASP A 61 -4.92 21.49 6.94
N LEU A 62 -5.02 20.51 6.06
CA LEU A 62 -4.86 20.71 4.62
C LEU A 62 -5.87 21.76 4.09
N ASP A 63 -7.14 21.60 4.44
CA ASP A 63 -8.20 22.52 4.03
C ASP A 63 -7.96 23.94 4.57
N ALA A 64 -7.51 24.07 5.83
CA ALA A 64 -7.19 25.35 6.45
C ALA A 64 -6.05 26.10 5.74
N HIS A 65 -5.16 25.37 5.07
CA HIS A 65 -4.04 25.91 4.31
C HIS A 65 -4.27 25.93 2.80
N GLY A 66 -5.51 25.74 2.36
CA GLY A 66 -5.88 25.80 0.94
C GLY A 66 -5.41 24.61 0.09
N VAL A 67 -5.00 23.51 0.73
CA VAL A 67 -4.58 22.27 0.07
C VAL A 67 -5.77 21.31 0.03
N LYS A 68 -6.46 21.23 -1.08
CA LYS A 68 -7.75 20.51 -1.18
C LYS A 68 -7.71 19.33 -2.15
N THR A 69 -6.80 19.35 -3.10
CA THR A 69 -6.72 18.37 -4.20
C THR A 69 -5.37 17.66 -4.22
N ALA A 70 -5.31 16.52 -4.90
CA ALA A 70 -4.06 15.83 -5.17
C ALA A 70 -3.05 16.75 -5.87
N LYS A 71 -3.51 17.56 -6.82
CA LYS A 71 -2.68 18.54 -7.51
C LYS A 71 -2.06 19.56 -6.55
N ASP A 72 -2.81 20.03 -5.56
CA ASP A 72 -2.29 20.96 -4.56
C ASP A 72 -1.19 20.32 -3.72
N ILE A 73 -1.36 19.05 -3.34
CA ILE A 73 -0.36 18.29 -2.58
C ILE A 73 0.91 18.10 -3.43
N VAL A 74 0.78 17.70 -4.68
CA VAL A 74 1.92 17.59 -5.61
C VAL A 74 2.61 18.94 -5.76
N GLY A 75 1.85 20.02 -5.86
CA GLY A 75 2.39 21.39 -5.87
C GLY A 75 3.26 21.70 -4.65
N LYS A 76 2.84 21.24 -3.46
CA LYS A 76 3.63 21.38 -2.23
C LYS A 76 4.91 20.54 -2.24
N MET A 77 4.88 19.36 -2.84
CA MET A 77 6.08 18.55 -3.02
C MET A 77 7.10 19.24 -3.92
N ARG A 78 6.64 19.89 -4.99
CA ARG A 78 7.49 20.59 -5.98
C ARG A 78 7.98 21.94 -5.49
N ASN A 79 7.17 22.63 -4.69
CA ASN A 79 7.48 23.94 -4.14
C ASN A 79 7.02 24.04 -2.68
N PRO A 80 7.73 23.37 -1.76
CA PRO A 80 7.37 23.37 -0.34
C PRO A 80 7.71 24.70 0.31
N GLY A 81 7.06 24.96 1.44
CA GLY A 81 7.48 26.03 2.34
C GLY A 81 8.74 25.66 3.13
N PRO A 82 9.24 26.59 3.99
CA PRO A 82 10.40 26.35 4.84
C PRO A 82 10.20 25.11 5.73
N GLY A 83 11.24 24.29 5.84
CA GLY A 83 11.26 23.12 6.70
C GLY A 83 10.88 21.80 6.00
N MET A 84 10.37 21.84 4.81
CA MET A 84 10.08 20.64 4.01
C MET A 84 11.07 20.52 2.85
N THR A 85 11.54 19.31 2.60
CA THR A 85 12.40 18.97 1.45
C THR A 85 11.62 19.14 0.14
N ARG A 86 12.26 19.73 -0.85
CA ARG A 86 11.72 19.77 -2.21
C ARG A 86 11.93 18.42 -2.89
N PHE A 87 10.86 17.87 -3.42
CA PHE A 87 10.89 16.67 -4.25
C PHE A 87 10.69 17.06 -5.72
N ASP A 88 11.72 16.89 -6.52
CA ASP A 88 11.62 17.08 -7.97
C ASP A 88 11.12 15.80 -8.67
N ALA A 89 10.86 15.91 -9.97
CA ALA A 89 10.34 14.79 -10.76
C ALA A 89 11.36 13.66 -10.98
N LYS A 90 12.64 13.89 -10.69
CA LYS A 90 13.68 12.85 -10.72
C LYS A 90 13.66 11.99 -9.47
N THR A 91 13.38 12.60 -8.32
CA THR A 91 13.31 11.92 -7.02
C THR A 91 11.96 11.22 -6.84
N VAL A 92 10.87 11.91 -7.14
CA VAL A 92 9.50 11.40 -7.10
C VAL A 92 8.82 11.78 -8.41
N SER A 93 8.62 10.81 -9.29
CA SER A 93 7.98 11.04 -10.60
C SER A 93 6.59 11.67 -10.44
N ASP A 94 6.06 12.27 -11.50
CA ASP A 94 4.72 12.86 -11.46
C ASP A 94 3.65 11.81 -11.15
N LYS A 95 3.81 10.60 -11.68
CA LYS A 95 2.94 9.47 -11.36
C LYS A 95 3.01 9.11 -9.87
N ASP A 96 4.22 8.96 -9.33
CA ASP A 96 4.43 8.59 -7.93
C ASP A 96 3.94 9.71 -6.99
N ALA A 97 4.17 10.96 -7.33
CA ALA A 97 3.66 12.11 -6.58
C ALA A 97 2.12 12.13 -6.54
N GLN A 98 1.47 11.82 -7.64
CA GLN A 98 0.02 11.69 -7.71
C GLN A 98 -0.49 10.55 -6.83
N GLU A 99 0.13 9.39 -6.87
CA GLU A 99 -0.23 8.23 -6.04
C GLU A 99 -0.06 8.52 -4.54
N ILE A 100 1.02 9.21 -4.16
CA ILE A 100 1.22 9.67 -2.78
C ILE A 100 0.11 10.64 -2.35
N ALA A 101 -0.20 11.61 -3.19
CA ALA A 101 -1.22 12.61 -2.90
C ALA A 101 -2.61 11.99 -2.71
N GLU A 102 -2.98 11.05 -3.55
CA GLU A 102 -4.24 10.32 -3.43
C GLU A 102 -4.28 9.48 -2.16
N TYR A 103 -3.19 8.81 -1.81
CA TYR A 103 -3.06 8.09 -0.56
C TYR A 103 -3.27 8.99 0.66
N ILE A 104 -2.64 10.17 0.68
CA ILE A 104 -2.80 11.16 1.76
C ILE A 104 -4.26 11.57 1.92
N LEU A 105 -4.92 11.97 0.84
CA LEU A 105 -6.32 12.43 0.87
C LEU A 105 -7.29 11.33 1.29
N LYS A 106 -6.99 10.09 0.98
CA LYS A 106 -7.81 8.93 1.36
C LYS A 106 -7.61 8.51 2.81
N THR A 107 -6.40 8.63 3.32
CA THR A 107 -5.96 8.02 4.58
C THR A 107 -6.11 8.96 5.76
N PHE A 108 -5.72 10.21 5.63
CA PHE A 108 -5.67 11.19 6.73
C PHE A 108 -6.89 12.13 6.70
N LYS A 109 -8.04 11.57 7.01
CA LYS A 109 -9.33 12.29 7.02
C LYS A 109 -9.54 13.07 8.31
#